data_027bd923f4d842f36aa710f4844357e9
#
_entry.id   027bd923f4d842f36aa710f4844357e9
#
_cell.length_a   1.000
_cell.length_b   1.000
_cell.length_c   1.000
_cell.angle_alpha   90.00
_cell.angle_beta   90.00
_cell.angle_gamma   90.00
#
_symmetry.space_group_name_H-M   'P 1'
#
loop_
_entity.id
_entity.type
_entity.pdbx_description
1 polymer ?
#
loop_
_entity_poly.entity_id
_entity_poly.type
_entity_poly.pdbx_seq_one_letter_code
_entity_poly.pdbx_strand_id
1 'polypeptide(L)'
;MKRILWGGATAASQYEGGFYDGKGMDTQDCRRWIPRLSNDTIQTRLLTEADVRNAKNSRSDDCRFPFRMGSRGYEYWESDLHYITSLGLDVYRLSISWARLFPTGFEDQSNPEGVMYYDRIIRTLAHAGIKVF
;
A
#
# COMPACT_ATOMS: atom_id res chain seq x y z
N MET A 1 -26.10 -4.81 25.46
CA MET A 1 -25.90 -4.08 24.18
C MET A 1 -24.61 -4.52 23.53
N LYS A 2 -24.61 -4.83 22.23
CA LYS A 2 -23.35 -5.07 21.51
C LYS A 2 -22.64 -3.72 21.36
N ARG A 3 -21.39 -3.63 21.83
CA ARG A 3 -20.57 -2.43 21.66
C ARG A 3 -20.24 -2.25 20.16
N ILE A 4 -20.46 -1.06 19.63
CA ILE A 4 -19.99 -0.68 18.28
C ILE A 4 -18.49 -0.42 18.39
N LEU A 5 -17.70 -0.99 17.47
CA LEU A 5 -16.27 -0.76 17.37
C LEU A 5 -16.03 0.33 16.33
N TRP A 6 -15.23 1.33 16.70
CA TRP A 6 -14.78 2.40 15.82
C TRP A 6 -13.42 2.05 15.26
N GLY A 7 -13.21 2.26 13.96
CA GLY A 7 -11.96 1.89 13.33
C GLY A 7 -11.60 2.68 12.09
N GLY A 8 -10.38 2.45 11.65
CA GLY A 8 -9.83 2.97 10.40
C GLY A 8 -9.38 1.86 9.47
N ALA A 9 -9.02 2.23 8.24
CA ALA A 9 -8.49 1.28 7.27
C ALA A 9 -7.49 1.94 6.32
N THR A 10 -6.47 1.18 5.93
CA THR A 10 -5.59 1.50 4.81
C THR A 10 -5.57 0.37 3.80
N ALA A 11 -5.43 0.72 2.53
CA ALA A 11 -5.18 -0.23 1.45
C ALA A 11 -3.71 -0.11 1.03
N ALA A 12 -2.98 -1.22 1.02
CA ALA A 12 -1.55 -1.26 0.72
C ALA A 12 -1.19 -0.49 -0.55
N SER A 13 -1.94 -0.73 -1.64
CA SER A 13 -1.69 -0.08 -2.93
C SER A 13 -1.92 1.45 -2.94
N GLN A 14 -2.71 1.98 -2.02
CA GLN A 14 -3.00 3.41 -1.93
C GLN A 14 -2.12 4.11 -0.88
N TYR A 15 -1.72 3.37 0.13
CA TYR A 15 -1.06 3.90 1.31
C TYR A 15 0.45 3.76 1.25
N GLU A 16 0.95 2.54 0.97
CA GLU A 16 2.35 2.21 1.20
C GLU A 16 3.32 2.98 0.30
N GLY A 17 3.10 2.97 -1.01
CA GLY A 17 4.14 3.39 -1.94
C GLY A 17 5.37 2.49 -1.85
N GLY A 18 6.56 3.08 -1.79
CA GLY A 18 7.82 2.33 -1.65
C GLY A 18 8.08 1.36 -2.81
N PHE A 19 7.73 1.78 -4.03
CA PHE A 19 7.88 0.96 -5.23
C PHE A 19 9.34 0.58 -5.51
N TYR A 20 10.28 1.46 -5.16
CA TYR A 20 11.73 1.24 -5.35
C TYR A 20 12.41 0.61 -4.13
N ASP A 21 11.66 0.37 -3.05
CA ASP A 21 12.18 -0.14 -1.78
C ASP A 21 11.92 -1.64 -1.63
N GLY A 22 12.43 -2.42 -2.58
CA GLY A 22 12.35 -3.88 -2.56
C GLY A 22 10.96 -4.49 -2.85
N LYS A 23 9.97 -3.65 -3.21
CA LYS A 23 8.64 -4.12 -3.64
C LYS A 23 8.68 -4.55 -5.10
N GLY A 24 8.03 -5.67 -5.42
CA GLY A 24 7.71 -6.06 -6.81
C GLY A 24 6.58 -5.21 -7.39
N MET A 25 6.52 -5.16 -8.71
CA MET A 25 5.48 -4.42 -9.41
C MET A 25 4.16 -5.21 -9.42
N ASP A 26 3.10 -4.61 -8.93
CA ASP A 26 1.74 -5.15 -9.01
C ASP A 26 0.89 -4.41 -10.07
N THR A 27 -0.36 -4.84 -10.23
CA THR A 27 -1.28 -4.26 -11.22
C THR A 27 -1.65 -2.80 -10.92
N GLN A 28 -1.63 -2.37 -9.66
CA GLN A 28 -1.92 -0.98 -9.30
C GLN A 28 -0.76 -0.06 -9.70
N ASP A 29 0.48 -0.53 -9.56
CA ASP A 29 1.68 0.20 -10.00
C ASP A 29 1.72 0.45 -11.52
N CYS A 30 0.89 -0.27 -12.28
CA CYS A 30 0.74 -0.09 -13.73
C CYS A 30 -0.38 0.90 -14.11
N ARG A 31 -1.18 1.36 -13.16
CA ARG A 31 -2.29 2.28 -13.44
C ARG A 31 -1.79 3.69 -13.57
N ARG A 32 -2.08 4.30 -14.74
CA ARG A 32 -1.70 5.67 -15.04
C ARG A 32 -2.72 6.67 -14.52
N TRP A 33 -2.24 7.82 -14.08
CA TRP A 33 -3.05 9.02 -14.03
C TRP A 33 -3.29 9.53 -15.45
N ILE A 34 -4.56 9.80 -15.78
CA ILE A 34 -4.98 10.24 -17.12
C ILE A 34 -5.69 11.58 -16.95
N PRO A 35 -5.04 12.69 -17.35
CA PRO A 35 -5.67 14.01 -17.34
C PRO A 35 -6.85 14.03 -18.33
N ARG A 36 -7.96 14.62 -17.90
CA ARG A 36 -9.13 14.89 -18.73
C ARG A 36 -9.43 16.38 -18.68
N LEU A 37 -10.13 16.89 -19.71
CA LEU A 37 -10.47 18.32 -19.83
C LEU A 37 -11.25 18.87 -18.62
N SER A 38 -12.04 18.07 -17.95
CA SER A 38 -12.88 18.49 -16.82
C SER A 38 -12.51 17.82 -15.49
N ASN A 39 -11.94 16.64 -15.52
CA ASN A 39 -11.59 15.86 -14.32
C ASN A 39 -10.39 14.99 -14.59
N ASP A 40 -9.41 15.05 -13.72
CA ASP A 40 -8.29 14.11 -13.71
C ASP A 40 -8.74 12.79 -13.10
N THR A 41 -8.24 11.71 -13.62
CA THR A 41 -8.62 10.37 -13.16
C THR A 41 -7.49 9.37 -13.33
N ILE A 42 -7.53 8.34 -12.49
CA ILE A 42 -6.67 7.18 -12.63
C ILE A 42 -7.32 6.20 -13.60
N GLN A 43 -6.51 5.50 -14.38
CA GLN A 43 -6.95 4.45 -15.26
C GLN A 43 -7.68 3.35 -14.49
N THR A 44 -8.99 3.21 -14.74
CA THR A 44 -9.86 2.25 -14.04
C THR A 44 -10.18 1.02 -14.88
N ARG A 45 -10.04 1.09 -16.21
CA ARG A 45 -10.26 -0.06 -17.08
C ARG A 45 -9.28 -1.21 -16.82
N LEU A 46 -9.60 -2.38 -17.31
CA LEU A 46 -8.68 -3.52 -17.31
C LEU A 46 -7.37 -3.14 -17.99
N LEU A 47 -6.26 -3.53 -17.37
CA LEU A 47 -4.94 -3.33 -17.93
C LEU A 47 -4.70 -4.32 -19.07
N THR A 48 -4.13 -3.82 -20.16
CA THR A 48 -3.66 -4.63 -21.28
C THR A 48 -2.17 -4.97 -21.08
N GLU A 49 -1.65 -5.93 -21.83
CA GLU A 49 -0.20 -6.21 -21.86
C GLU A 49 0.62 -4.97 -22.25
N ALA A 50 0.09 -4.14 -23.15
CA ALA A 50 0.73 -2.89 -23.53
C ALA A 50 0.84 -1.91 -22.37
N ASP A 51 -0.20 -1.81 -21.52
CA ASP A 51 -0.17 -0.96 -20.31
C ASP A 51 0.92 -1.45 -19.34
N VAL A 52 1.00 -2.76 -19.10
CA VAL A 52 2.03 -3.34 -18.23
C VAL A 52 3.43 -3.12 -18.79
N ARG A 53 3.62 -3.32 -20.10
CA ARG A 53 4.90 -3.08 -20.77
C ARG A 53 5.33 -1.62 -20.67
N ASN A 54 4.40 -0.69 -20.92
CA ASN A 54 4.65 0.75 -20.80
C ASN A 54 5.01 1.13 -19.36
N ALA A 55 4.32 0.57 -18.37
CA ALA A 55 4.62 0.80 -16.98
C ALA A 55 6.02 0.30 -16.60
N LYS A 56 6.41 -0.90 -17.07
CA LYS A 56 7.77 -1.45 -16.87
C LYS A 56 8.86 -0.54 -17.43
N ASN A 57 8.63 0.04 -18.60
CA ASN A 57 9.58 0.91 -19.28
C ASN A 57 9.63 2.33 -18.72
N SER A 58 8.63 2.75 -17.94
CA SER A 58 8.50 4.10 -17.37
C SER A 58 8.85 4.12 -15.88
N ARG A 59 9.96 3.53 -15.48
CA ARG A 59 10.36 3.38 -14.07
C ARG A 59 10.58 4.71 -13.34
N SER A 60 10.95 5.76 -14.05
CA SER A 60 11.25 7.08 -13.44
C SER A 60 10.08 8.06 -13.47
N ASP A 61 8.90 7.66 -13.96
CA ASP A 61 7.78 8.55 -14.19
C ASP A 61 6.66 8.31 -13.16
N ASP A 62 6.99 8.50 -11.88
CA ASP A 62 6.06 8.23 -10.77
C ASP A 62 4.85 9.17 -10.76
N CYS A 63 4.98 10.38 -11.32
CA CYS A 63 3.85 11.30 -11.47
C CYS A 63 2.74 10.74 -12.36
N ARG A 64 3.07 9.85 -13.27
CA ARG A 64 2.08 9.16 -14.11
C ARG A 64 1.51 7.91 -13.46
N PHE A 65 2.16 7.36 -12.44
CA PHE A 65 1.78 6.12 -11.77
C PHE A 65 1.63 6.35 -10.27
N PRO A 66 0.56 7.03 -9.85
CA PRO A 66 0.45 7.56 -8.48
C PRO A 66 0.47 6.48 -7.40
N PHE A 67 0.09 5.25 -7.69
CA PHE A 67 0.15 4.16 -6.72
C PHE A 67 1.57 3.72 -6.35
N ARG A 68 2.58 4.03 -7.17
CA ARG A 68 3.98 3.77 -6.84
C ARG A 68 4.47 4.56 -5.65
N MET A 69 3.92 5.75 -5.46
CA MET A 69 4.20 6.60 -4.31
C MET A 69 3.18 6.39 -3.20
N GLY A 70 1.91 6.22 -3.55
CA GLY A 70 0.81 6.16 -2.59
C GLY A 70 0.82 7.38 -1.66
N SER A 71 0.51 7.18 -0.39
CA SER A 71 0.69 8.17 0.67
C SER A 71 2.07 8.09 1.33
N ARG A 72 3.01 7.36 0.76
CA ARG A 72 4.36 7.09 1.28
C ARG A 72 4.36 6.41 2.66
N GLY A 73 3.34 5.61 2.94
CA GLY A 73 3.19 4.95 4.23
C GLY A 73 4.32 3.96 4.56
N TYR A 74 5.02 3.41 3.54
CA TYR A 74 6.20 2.57 3.77
C TYR A 74 7.37 3.36 4.35
N GLU A 75 7.49 4.64 3.99
CA GLU A 75 8.54 5.53 4.49
C GLU A 75 8.17 6.16 5.84
N TYR A 76 6.90 6.55 5.99
CA TYR A 76 6.43 7.32 7.16
C TYR A 76 5.63 6.50 8.18
N TRP A 77 5.67 5.17 8.10
CA TRP A 77 4.84 4.28 8.92
C TRP A 77 4.96 4.55 10.44
N GLU A 78 6.13 4.93 10.95
CA GLU A 78 6.33 5.20 12.38
C GLU A 78 5.53 6.42 12.83
N SER A 79 5.60 7.51 12.07
CA SER A 79 4.82 8.72 12.37
C SER A 79 3.33 8.49 12.21
N ASP A 80 2.94 7.76 11.16
CA ASP A 80 1.53 7.44 10.90
C ASP A 80 0.94 6.58 12.02
N LEU A 81 1.69 5.56 12.50
CA LEU A 81 1.26 4.75 13.63
C LEU A 81 1.13 5.55 14.92
N HIS A 82 2.00 6.53 15.15
CA HIS A 82 1.85 7.44 16.29
C HIS A 82 0.50 8.16 16.25
N TYR A 83 0.11 8.67 15.09
CA TYR A 83 -1.21 9.31 14.94
C TYR A 83 -2.35 8.29 15.06
N ILE A 84 -2.27 7.14 14.36
CA ILE A 84 -3.31 6.11 14.39
C ILE A 84 -3.57 5.63 15.82
N THR A 85 -2.53 5.38 16.60
CA THR A 85 -2.67 4.94 18.01
C THR A 85 -3.24 6.02 18.92
N SER A 86 -3.06 7.31 18.59
CA SER A 86 -3.63 8.44 19.35
C SER A 86 -5.11 8.71 19.07
N LEU A 87 -5.68 8.14 17.98
CA LEU A 87 -7.07 8.38 17.59
C LEU A 87 -8.11 7.65 18.45
N GLY A 88 -7.70 6.77 19.36
CA GLY A 88 -8.62 6.00 20.20
C GLY A 88 -9.46 4.97 19.44
N LEU A 89 -8.92 4.41 18.38
CA LEU A 89 -9.58 3.38 17.57
C LEU A 89 -9.69 2.05 18.33
N ASP A 90 -10.80 1.34 18.15
CA ASP A 90 -10.98 -0.03 18.64
C ASP A 90 -10.40 -1.06 17.66
N VAL A 91 -10.38 -0.73 16.36
CA VAL A 91 -10.02 -1.65 15.29
C VAL A 91 -9.34 -0.93 14.13
N TYR A 92 -8.38 -1.60 13.51
CA TYR A 92 -7.72 -1.12 12.32
C TYR A 92 -7.59 -2.22 11.27
N ARG A 93 -8.05 -1.95 10.06
CA ARG A 93 -7.92 -2.86 8.92
C ARG A 93 -6.75 -2.41 8.05
N LEU A 94 -5.86 -3.34 7.73
CA LEU A 94 -4.84 -3.10 6.70
C LEU A 94 -4.87 -4.24 5.67
N SER A 95 -4.50 -3.94 4.44
CA SER A 95 -4.16 -4.98 3.48
C SER A 95 -2.65 -5.15 3.41
N ILE A 96 -2.21 -6.36 3.11
CA ILE A 96 -0.80 -6.72 2.95
C ILE A 96 -0.51 -6.80 1.45
N SER A 97 0.52 -6.09 0.98
CA SER A 97 0.95 -6.18 -0.41
C SER A 97 1.71 -7.49 -0.63
N TRP A 98 1.12 -8.39 -1.42
CA TRP A 98 1.80 -9.62 -1.82
C TRP A 98 3.12 -9.34 -2.51
N ALA A 99 3.16 -8.33 -3.39
CA ALA A 99 4.36 -7.93 -4.12
C ALA A 99 5.48 -7.38 -3.22
N ARG A 100 5.18 -7.00 -1.97
CA ARG A 100 6.22 -6.63 -0.98
C ARG A 100 6.80 -7.86 -0.30
N LEU A 101 5.97 -8.88 -0.08
CA LEU A 101 6.42 -10.14 0.52
C LEU A 101 7.12 -11.05 -0.50
N PHE A 102 6.63 -11.05 -1.74
CA PHE A 102 7.15 -11.88 -2.83
C PHE A 102 7.32 -11.02 -4.10
N PRO A 103 8.43 -10.26 -4.20
CA PRO A 103 8.62 -9.25 -5.25
C PRO A 103 8.60 -9.78 -6.69
N THR A 104 9.02 -11.00 -6.94
CA THR A 104 8.96 -11.64 -8.25
C THR A 104 7.75 -12.56 -8.41
N GLY A 105 7.15 -12.97 -7.29
CA GLY A 105 6.05 -13.92 -7.21
C GLY A 105 6.46 -15.39 -7.29
N PHE A 106 7.76 -15.68 -7.37
CA PHE A 106 8.31 -17.03 -7.54
C PHE A 106 9.30 -17.41 -6.43
N GLU A 107 9.46 -16.57 -5.41
CA GLU A 107 10.36 -16.84 -4.30
C GLU A 107 9.82 -17.96 -3.41
N ASP A 108 10.70 -18.87 -2.99
CA ASP A 108 10.39 -19.91 -2.00
C ASP A 108 10.27 -19.34 -0.57
N GLN A 109 10.86 -18.17 -0.34
CA GLN A 109 10.84 -17.47 0.96
C GLN A 109 10.43 -16.03 0.77
N SER A 110 9.67 -15.51 1.76
CA SER A 110 9.25 -14.13 1.75
C SER A 110 10.41 -13.16 1.96
N ASN A 111 10.29 -11.96 1.39
CA ASN A 111 11.20 -10.85 1.62
C ASN A 111 11.20 -10.46 3.12
N PRO A 112 12.32 -10.60 3.83
CA PRO A 112 12.38 -10.37 5.28
C PRO A 112 12.09 -8.90 5.65
N GLU A 113 12.45 -7.93 4.82
CA GLU A 113 12.15 -6.52 5.07
C GLU A 113 10.64 -6.24 4.99
N GLY A 114 9.96 -6.85 4.02
CA GLY A 114 8.51 -6.77 3.91
C GLY A 114 7.80 -7.40 5.10
N VAL A 115 8.28 -8.56 5.57
CA VAL A 115 7.75 -9.22 6.77
C VAL A 115 7.96 -8.35 8.01
N MET A 116 9.17 -7.81 8.20
CA MET A 116 9.47 -6.94 9.34
C MET A 116 8.60 -5.67 9.35
N TYR A 117 8.34 -5.08 8.20
CA TYR A 117 7.47 -3.91 8.08
C TYR A 117 6.07 -4.20 8.62
N TYR A 118 5.42 -5.27 8.15
CA TYR A 118 4.08 -5.63 8.65
C TYR A 118 4.08 -6.11 10.09
N ASP A 119 5.08 -6.87 10.52
CA ASP A 119 5.19 -7.31 11.91
C ASP A 119 5.26 -6.13 12.88
N ARG A 120 6.06 -5.10 12.57
CA ARG A 120 6.18 -3.89 13.38
C ARG A 120 4.84 -3.14 13.46
N ILE A 121 4.16 -2.95 12.34
CA ILE A 121 2.85 -2.28 12.31
C ILE A 121 1.84 -3.04 13.16
N ILE A 122 1.70 -4.35 12.94
CA ILE A 122 0.73 -5.20 13.63
C ILE A 122 1.00 -5.22 15.13
N ARG A 123 2.26 -5.39 15.54
CA ARG A 123 2.63 -5.38 16.97
C ARG A 123 2.37 -4.03 17.62
N THR A 124 2.69 -2.93 16.96
CA THR A 124 2.45 -1.58 17.50
C THR A 124 0.97 -1.34 17.73
N LEU A 125 0.12 -1.68 16.76
CA LEU A 125 -1.34 -1.57 16.89
C LEU A 125 -1.87 -2.47 18.01
N ALA A 126 -1.41 -3.71 18.07
CA ALA A 126 -1.81 -4.67 19.10
C ALA A 126 -1.40 -4.21 20.50
N HIS A 127 -0.19 -3.69 20.70
CA HIS A 127 0.26 -3.13 21.98
C HIS A 127 -0.56 -1.91 22.38
N ALA A 128 -1.06 -1.13 21.44
CA ALA A 128 -1.99 -0.01 21.70
C ALA A 128 -3.43 -0.48 21.98
N GLY A 129 -3.69 -1.78 22.02
CA GLY A 129 -5.03 -2.35 22.27
C GLY A 129 -5.96 -2.30 21.07
N ILE A 130 -5.46 -1.98 19.88
CA ILE A 130 -6.23 -1.89 18.63
C ILE A 130 -6.27 -3.27 17.98
N LYS A 131 -7.48 -3.76 17.70
CA LYS A 131 -7.65 -5.03 16.97
C LYS A 131 -7.29 -4.85 15.50
N VAL A 132 -6.47 -5.77 14.96
CA VAL A 132 -6.01 -5.71 13.57
C VAL A 132 -6.77 -6.72 12.72
N PHE A 133 -7.19 -6.29 11.52
CA PHE A 133 -7.86 -7.11 10.52
C PHE A 133 -7.13 -7.03 9.19
#